data_f20e3570274fb0be2b842c8e22f6b9ec
#
_entry.id   f20e3570274fb0be2b842c8e22f6b9ec
#
_cell.length_a   1.000
_cell.length_b   1.000
_cell.length_c   1.000
_cell.angle_alpha   90.00
_cell.angle_beta   90.00
_cell.angle_gamma   90.00
#
_symmetry.space_group_name_H-M   'P 1'
#
loop_
_entity.id
_entity.type
_entity.pdbx_description
1 polymer ?
#
loop_
_entity_poly.entity_id
_entity_poly.type
_entity_poly.pdbx_seq_one_letter_code
_entity_poly.pdbx_strand_id
1 'polypeptide(L)'
;MRELIALARARPGEINYAAGSLGAAPHLAAELFKAMGKLNIVRVAYKGTGGSLIGILSGEVGLMFPTAGSVTPYIKSGKLRALAVTSLQPTALAPGLPLLSESLPGYESVSLNGMLAPART
;
A
#
# COMPACT_ATOMS: atom_id res chain seq x y z
N MET A 1 -11.55 -5.45 1.05
CA MET A 1 -10.41 -6.02 0.29
C MET A 1 -10.84 -7.04 -0.76
N ARG A 2 -11.74 -7.97 -0.46
CA ARG A 2 -12.26 -8.95 -1.44
C ARG A 2 -12.85 -8.30 -2.69
N GLU A 3 -13.59 -7.21 -2.51
CA GLU A 3 -14.17 -6.45 -3.62
C GLU A 3 -13.12 -5.85 -4.54
N LEU A 4 -12.02 -5.33 -3.99
CA LEU A 4 -10.90 -4.80 -4.77
C LEU A 4 -10.24 -5.92 -5.61
N ILE A 5 -10.02 -7.08 -5.00
CA ILE A 5 -9.45 -8.24 -5.71
C ILE A 5 -10.38 -8.68 -6.85
N ALA A 6 -11.68 -8.77 -6.59
CA ALA A 6 -12.67 -9.12 -7.61
C ALA A 6 -12.70 -8.10 -8.76
N LEU A 7 -12.66 -6.81 -8.44
CA LEU A 7 -12.64 -5.74 -9.42
C LEU A 7 -11.36 -5.78 -10.28
N ALA A 8 -10.21 -5.98 -9.64
CA ALA A 8 -8.93 -6.08 -10.36
C ALA A 8 -8.88 -7.28 -11.31
N ARG A 9 -9.51 -8.40 -10.93
CA ARG A 9 -9.64 -9.58 -11.81
C ARG A 9 -10.61 -9.36 -12.96
N ALA A 10 -11.70 -8.64 -12.71
CA ALA A 10 -12.70 -8.32 -13.72
C ALA A 10 -12.21 -7.29 -14.73
N ARG A 11 -11.27 -6.43 -14.35
CA ARG A 11 -10.75 -5.32 -15.16
C ARG A 11 -9.21 -5.32 -15.15
N PRO A 12 -8.57 -6.34 -15.76
CA PRO A 12 -7.12 -6.43 -15.78
C PRO A 12 -6.50 -5.22 -16.52
N GLY A 13 -5.48 -4.62 -15.91
CA GLY A 13 -4.78 -3.46 -16.48
C GLY A 13 -5.48 -2.11 -16.28
N GLU A 14 -6.70 -2.06 -15.77
CA GLU A 14 -7.43 -0.80 -15.58
C GLU A 14 -7.16 -0.13 -14.23
N ILE A 15 -6.80 -0.90 -13.20
CA ILE A 15 -6.44 -0.37 -11.89
C ILE A 15 -4.95 -0.08 -11.87
N ASN A 16 -4.59 1.12 -11.39
CA ASN A 16 -3.22 1.52 -11.21
C ASN A 16 -2.90 1.76 -9.73
N TYR A 17 -1.63 1.67 -9.39
CA TYR A 17 -1.16 1.96 -8.04
C TYR A 17 0.05 2.90 -8.06
N ALA A 18 0.11 3.77 -7.06
CA ALA A 18 1.24 4.66 -6.87
C ALA A 18 2.36 3.96 -6.11
N ALA A 19 3.57 4.06 -6.61
CA ALA A 19 4.77 3.65 -5.90
C ALA A 19 5.92 4.60 -6.18
N GLY A 20 6.74 4.82 -5.16
CA GLY A 20 7.97 5.59 -5.28
C GLY A 20 9.10 4.76 -5.91
N SER A 21 10.23 4.67 -5.21
CA SER A 21 11.42 3.97 -5.69
C SER A 21 11.19 2.47 -5.90
N LEU A 22 11.79 1.93 -6.95
CA LEU A 22 11.82 0.48 -7.19
C LEU A 22 12.53 -0.23 -6.02
N GLY A 23 11.93 -1.32 -5.55
CA GLY A 23 12.46 -2.11 -4.44
C GLY A 23 12.16 -1.54 -3.05
N ALA A 24 11.60 -0.35 -2.94
CA ALA A 24 11.12 0.17 -1.66
C ALA A 24 9.90 -0.61 -1.13
N ALA A 25 9.65 -0.54 0.17
CA ALA A 25 8.57 -1.31 0.80
C ALA A 25 7.19 -1.15 0.15
N PRO A 26 6.73 0.05 -0.24
CA PRO A 26 5.47 0.20 -0.95
C PRO A 26 5.41 -0.51 -2.30
N HIS A 27 6.50 -0.49 -3.05
CA HIS A 27 6.61 -1.20 -4.33
C HIS A 27 6.56 -2.72 -4.12
N LEU A 28 7.34 -3.25 -3.18
CA LEU A 28 7.36 -4.69 -2.89
C LEU A 28 6.02 -5.19 -2.36
N ALA A 29 5.33 -4.40 -1.53
CA ALA A 29 3.99 -4.74 -1.02
C ALA A 29 2.99 -4.88 -2.18
N ALA A 30 3.00 -3.96 -3.13
CA ALA A 30 2.13 -4.00 -4.29
C ALA A 30 2.46 -5.18 -5.22
N GLU A 31 3.74 -5.44 -5.48
CA GLU A 31 4.15 -6.55 -6.33
C GLU A 31 3.80 -7.91 -5.72
N LEU A 32 3.94 -8.06 -4.40
CA LEU A 32 3.49 -9.25 -3.69
C LEU A 32 1.97 -9.43 -3.79
N PHE A 33 1.21 -8.35 -3.65
CA PHE A 33 -0.24 -8.36 -3.82
C PHE A 33 -0.65 -8.81 -5.23
N LYS A 34 0.02 -8.29 -6.24
CA LYS A 34 -0.19 -8.72 -7.63
C LYS A 34 0.10 -10.19 -7.84
N ALA A 35 1.25 -10.65 -7.35
CA ALA A 35 1.69 -12.04 -7.52
C ALA A 35 0.75 -13.02 -6.80
N MET A 36 0.43 -12.78 -5.55
CA MET A 36 -0.44 -13.66 -4.76
C MET A 36 -1.89 -13.63 -5.23
N GLY A 37 -2.39 -12.48 -5.61
CA GLY A 37 -3.75 -12.32 -6.12
C GLY A 37 -3.92 -12.69 -7.58
N LYS A 38 -2.83 -12.92 -8.32
CA LYS A 38 -2.80 -13.07 -9.79
C LYS A 38 -3.52 -11.90 -10.46
N LEU A 39 -3.09 -10.68 -10.11
CA LEU A 39 -3.72 -9.44 -10.52
C LEU A 39 -2.85 -8.69 -11.53
N ASN A 40 -3.49 -8.05 -12.49
CA ASN A 40 -2.85 -7.13 -13.39
C ASN A 40 -3.23 -5.70 -12.99
N ILE A 41 -2.48 -5.13 -12.04
CA ILE A 41 -2.56 -3.71 -11.68
C ILE A 41 -1.26 -3.01 -12.11
N VAL A 42 -1.38 -1.79 -12.61
CA VAL A 42 -0.29 -1.08 -13.28
C VAL A 42 0.39 -0.10 -12.34
N ARG A 43 1.72 -0.17 -12.28
CA ARG A 43 2.51 0.76 -11.48
C ARG A 43 2.59 2.13 -12.15
N VAL A 44 2.32 3.18 -11.38
CA VAL A 44 2.63 4.57 -11.75
C VAL A 44 3.76 5.06 -10.84
N ALA A 45 4.87 5.45 -11.45
CA ALA A 45 6.06 5.85 -10.72
C ALA A 45 5.97 7.29 -10.24
N TYR A 46 6.28 7.51 -8.96
CA TYR A 46 6.40 8.83 -8.34
C TYR A 46 7.75 9.00 -7.66
N LYS A 47 8.14 10.23 -7.39
CA LYS A 47 9.33 10.54 -6.60
C LYS A 47 8.96 10.54 -5.10
N GLY A 48 9.05 9.35 -4.49
CA GLY A 48 8.79 9.17 -3.06
C GLY A 48 7.32 9.21 -2.64
N THR A 49 7.09 9.14 -1.33
CA THR A 49 5.75 9.07 -0.72
C THR A 49 4.92 10.34 -0.98
N GLY A 50 5.54 11.51 -0.94
CA GLY A 50 4.84 12.79 -1.16
C GLY A 50 4.19 12.87 -2.54
N GLY A 51 4.92 12.53 -3.58
CA GLY A 51 4.38 12.49 -4.95
C GLY A 51 3.26 11.45 -5.10
N SER A 52 3.45 10.27 -4.51
CA SER A 52 2.44 9.21 -4.50
C SER A 52 1.14 9.64 -3.80
N LEU A 53 1.26 10.38 -2.69
CA LEU A 53 0.10 10.94 -1.98
C LEU A 53 -0.67 11.94 -2.83
N ILE A 54 0.02 12.82 -3.53
CA ILE A 54 -0.62 13.76 -4.45
C ILE A 54 -1.40 12.99 -5.53
N GLY A 55 -0.78 11.97 -6.12
CA GLY A 55 -1.40 11.15 -7.16
C GLY A 55 -2.70 10.48 -6.71
N ILE A 56 -2.72 9.88 -5.52
CA ILE A 56 -3.94 9.22 -5.03
C ILE A 56 -4.99 10.22 -4.56
N LEU A 57 -4.59 11.32 -3.94
CA LEU A 57 -5.53 12.36 -3.49
C LEU A 57 -6.20 13.10 -4.64
N SER A 58 -5.51 13.25 -5.77
CA SER A 58 -6.07 13.84 -6.99
C SER A 58 -6.92 12.89 -7.81
N GLY A 59 -6.91 11.59 -7.49
CA GLY A 59 -7.61 10.57 -8.26
C GLY A 59 -6.84 10.09 -9.50
N GLU A 60 -5.61 10.51 -9.71
CA GLU A 60 -4.75 10.06 -10.81
C GLU A 60 -4.45 8.57 -10.73
N VAL A 61 -4.28 8.05 -9.51
CA VAL A 61 -4.11 6.63 -9.23
C VAL A 61 -5.16 6.14 -8.25
N GLY A 62 -5.54 4.86 -8.37
CA GLY A 62 -6.62 4.28 -7.58
C GLY A 62 -6.18 3.56 -6.31
N LEU A 63 -4.90 3.23 -6.16
CA LEU A 63 -4.42 2.38 -5.07
C LEU A 63 -3.03 2.80 -4.62
N MET A 64 -2.73 2.56 -3.34
CA MET A 64 -1.44 2.85 -2.73
C MET A 64 -1.18 1.89 -1.56
N PHE A 65 0.07 1.54 -1.34
CA PHE A 65 0.55 0.75 -0.21
C PHE A 65 1.49 1.59 0.68
N PRO A 66 0.99 2.60 1.36
CA PRO A 66 1.82 3.52 2.14
C PRO A 66 2.13 2.98 3.54
N THR A 67 3.08 3.61 4.22
CA THR A 67 3.20 3.44 5.67
C THR A 67 2.03 4.12 6.38
N ALA A 68 1.55 3.50 7.47
CA ALA A 68 0.35 3.99 8.18
C ALA A 68 0.47 5.47 8.60
N GLY A 69 1.63 5.87 9.15
CA GLY A 69 1.83 7.25 9.61
C GLY A 69 1.71 8.31 8.52
N SER A 70 2.04 7.99 7.28
CA SER A 70 1.97 8.95 6.17
C SER A 70 0.56 9.26 5.70
N VAL A 71 -0.42 8.38 5.97
CA VAL A 71 -1.79 8.51 5.46
C VAL A 71 -2.86 8.72 6.53
N THR A 72 -2.52 8.55 7.79
CA THR A 72 -3.47 8.69 8.91
C THR A 72 -4.28 9.99 8.87
N PRO A 73 -3.69 11.18 8.64
CA PRO A 73 -4.47 12.42 8.57
C PRO A 73 -5.51 12.41 7.44
N TYR A 74 -5.19 11.82 6.32
CA TYR A 74 -6.08 11.76 5.14
C TYR A 74 -7.20 10.73 5.31
N ILE A 75 -6.94 9.65 6.04
CA ILE A 75 -7.97 8.67 6.41
C ILE A 75 -8.94 9.31 7.41
N LYS A 76 -8.43 10.00 8.44
CA LYS A 76 -9.25 10.69 9.44
C LYS A 76 -10.12 11.78 8.83
N SER A 77 -9.63 12.51 7.83
CA SER A 77 -10.40 13.54 7.12
C SER A 77 -11.35 13.00 6.04
N GLY A 78 -11.36 11.68 5.83
CA GLY A 78 -12.22 11.04 4.82
C GLY A 78 -11.73 11.17 3.38
N LYS A 79 -10.53 11.72 3.15
CA LYS A 79 -9.95 11.87 1.81
C LYS A 79 -9.40 10.56 1.23
N LEU A 80 -9.03 9.64 2.09
CA LEU A 80 -8.56 8.29 1.72
C LEU A 80 -9.37 7.25 2.48
N ARG A 81 -9.62 6.12 1.82
CA ARG A 81 -10.26 4.96 2.43
C ARG A 81 -9.22 3.86 2.65
N ALA A 82 -8.98 3.51 3.90
CA ALA A 82 -8.17 2.36 4.24
C ALA A 82 -8.97 1.07 4.04
N LEU A 83 -8.37 0.07 3.42
CA LEU A 83 -9.02 -1.21 3.10
C LEU A 83 -8.51 -2.36 3.97
N ALA A 84 -7.23 -2.40 4.25
CA ALA A 84 -6.61 -3.45 5.05
C ALA A 84 -5.21 -3.03 5.50
N VAL A 85 -4.65 -3.76 6.44
CA VAL A 85 -3.24 -3.68 6.81
C VAL A 85 -2.48 -4.86 6.24
N THR A 86 -1.20 -4.66 5.95
CA THR A 86 -0.33 -5.65 5.30
C THR A 86 0.48 -6.49 6.31
N SER A 87 0.37 -6.18 7.59
CA SER A 87 0.97 -6.96 8.68
C SER A 87 0.16 -8.22 8.99
N LEU A 88 0.80 -9.23 9.60
CA LEU A 88 0.12 -10.46 10.05
C LEU A 88 -0.75 -10.25 11.29
N GLN A 89 -0.53 -9.18 12.03
CA GLN A 89 -1.28 -8.85 13.24
C GLN A 89 -1.94 -7.49 13.10
N PRO A 90 -3.09 -7.26 13.76
CA PRO A 90 -3.66 -5.93 13.87
C PRO A 90 -2.66 -4.94 14.47
N THR A 91 -2.70 -3.69 14.02
CA THR A 91 -1.81 -2.65 14.51
C THR A 91 -2.57 -1.49 15.12
N ALA A 92 -2.04 -0.94 16.23
CA ALA A 92 -2.58 0.27 16.85
C ALA A 92 -2.45 1.51 15.95
N LEU A 93 -1.55 1.49 14.95
CA LEU A 93 -1.38 2.58 13.99
C LEU A 93 -2.56 2.68 13.00
N ALA A 94 -3.30 1.61 12.81
CA ALA A 94 -4.48 1.55 11.95
C ALA A 94 -5.55 0.63 12.59
N PRO A 95 -6.19 1.08 13.68
CA PRO A 95 -7.12 0.24 14.43
C PRO A 95 -8.38 -0.08 13.62
N GLY A 96 -8.91 -1.28 13.83
CA GLY A 96 -10.17 -1.71 13.23
C GLY A 96 -10.11 -2.14 11.76
N LEU A 97 -8.94 -2.11 11.12
CA LEU A 97 -8.80 -2.57 9.74
C LEU A 97 -8.59 -4.09 9.67
N PRO A 98 -9.17 -4.76 8.65
CA PRO A 98 -8.91 -6.17 8.42
C PRO A 98 -7.47 -6.41 7.97
N LEU A 99 -6.99 -7.64 8.11
CA LEU A 99 -5.69 -8.04 7.59
C LEU A 99 -5.82 -8.43 6.11
N LEU A 100 -4.85 -8.02 5.30
CA LEU A 100 -4.82 -8.45 3.90
C LEU A 100 -4.65 -9.98 3.80
N SER A 101 -3.97 -10.60 4.75
CA SER A 101 -3.81 -12.05 4.85
C SER A 101 -5.14 -12.81 5.02
N GLU A 102 -6.21 -12.16 5.46
CA GLU A 102 -7.55 -12.76 5.51
C GLU A 102 -8.13 -13.00 4.10
N SER A 103 -7.74 -12.17 3.14
CA SER A 103 -8.16 -12.31 1.74
C SER A 103 -7.11 -13.04 0.88
N LEU A 104 -5.84 -12.92 1.22
CA LEU A 104 -4.71 -13.58 0.58
C LEU A 104 -3.88 -14.30 1.66
N PRO A 105 -4.23 -15.54 2.02
CA PRO A 105 -3.50 -16.29 3.04
C PRO A 105 -2.00 -16.36 2.76
N GLY A 106 -1.19 -16.08 3.78
CA GLY A 106 0.26 -16.03 3.66
C GLY A 106 0.83 -14.66 3.25
N TYR A 107 0.00 -13.69 2.92
CA TYR A 107 0.47 -12.33 2.62
C TYR A 107 1.01 -11.67 3.88
N GLU A 108 2.23 -11.15 3.78
CA GLU A 108 2.83 -10.27 4.78
C GLU A 108 3.78 -9.30 4.08
N SER A 109 3.65 -8.02 4.40
CA SER A 109 4.61 -7.00 3.99
C SER A 109 4.68 -5.94 5.07
N VAL A 110 5.86 -5.74 5.62
CA VAL A 110 6.13 -4.73 6.66
C VAL A 110 7.32 -3.88 6.26
N SER A 111 7.31 -2.62 6.69
CA SER A 111 8.40 -1.68 6.48
C SER A 111 9.22 -1.57 7.76
N LEU A 112 10.52 -1.72 7.64
CA LEU A 112 11.46 -1.50 8.73
C LEU A 112 12.18 -0.19 8.51
N ASN A 113 12.22 0.64 9.56
CA ASN A 113 12.97 1.88 9.58
C ASN A 113 14.05 1.80 10.65
N GLY A 114 15.26 2.18 10.30
CA GLY A 114 16.39 2.20 11.21
C GLY A 114 16.97 3.61 11.32
N MET A 115 17.57 3.91 12.46
CA MET A 115 18.36 5.11 12.63
C MET A 115 19.83 4.74 12.62
N LEU A 116 20.59 5.41 11.80
CA LEU A 116 22.03 5.17 11.65
C LEU A 116 22.78 6.47 11.92
N ALA A 117 23.95 6.34 12.52
CA ALA A 117 24.88 7.43 12.70
C ALA A 117 26.27 7.00 12.19
N PRO A 118 27.16 7.95 11.86
CA PRO A 118 28.51 7.58 11.50
C PRO A 118 29.20 6.78 12.62
N ALA A 119 30.01 5.81 12.24
CA ALA A 119 30.80 5.08 13.21
C ALA A 119 31.65 6.07 14.03
N ARG A 120 31.74 5.92 15.32
CA ARG A 120 32.39 6.85 16.27
C ARG A 120 31.58 8.12 16.60
N THR A 121 30.31 8.11 16.37
CA THR A 121 29.42 9.19 16.86
C THR A 121 29.11 8.99 18.33
#